data_aed33ebf0ed18d160507447a091a8932
#
_entry.id   aed33ebf0ed18d160507447a091a8932
#
_cell.length_a   1.000
_cell.length_b   1.000
_cell.length_c   1.000
_cell.angle_alpha   90.00
_cell.angle_beta   90.00
_cell.angle_gamma   90.00
#
_symmetry.space_group_name_H-M   'P 1'
#
loop_
_entity.id
_entity.type
_entity.pdbx_description
1 polymer ?
#
loop_
_entity_poly.entity_id
_entity_poly.type
_entity_poly.pdbx_seq_one_letter_code
_entity_poly.pdbx_strand_id
1 'polypeptide(L)'
;MDKVRALIIDDSSVMRKIVERSLRQAGIDLAEVREAGNGAEALAALQASTADLILCDINMPVMDGIEFLRQLQAVPNAKGVPVVMITTEGSESHVVQALSIGARAYIRKPFTAEQVKEHVLPLLAVAK
;
A
#
# COMPACT_ATOMS: atom_id res chain seq x y z
N MET A 1 17.28 9.72 -4.57
CA MET A 1 15.82 9.51 -4.41
C MET A 1 15.32 10.31 -3.22
N ASP A 2 14.24 11.04 -3.40
CA ASP A 2 13.67 11.79 -2.29
C ASP A 2 13.06 10.84 -1.27
N LYS A 3 13.03 11.28 -0.03
CA LYS A 3 12.45 10.48 1.04
C LYS A 3 10.95 10.27 0.82
N VAL A 4 10.49 9.08 1.14
CA VAL A 4 9.13 8.61 0.85
C VAL A 4 8.30 8.56 2.13
N ARG A 5 7.08 9.10 2.05
CA ARG A 5 6.09 8.97 3.12
C ARG A 5 5.21 7.78 2.77
N ALA A 6 5.29 6.73 3.56
CA ALA A 6 4.56 5.48 3.30
C ALA A 6 3.41 5.30 4.29
N LEU A 7 2.28 4.79 3.81
CA LEU A 7 1.17 4.37 4.65
C LEU A 7 1.01 2.86 4.46
N ILE A 8 1.14 2.11 5.53
CA ILE A 8 1.05 0.64 5.52
C ILE A 8 -0.25 0.22 6.19
N ILE A 9 -1.08 -0.49 5.45
CA ILE A 9 -2.43 -0.86 5.87
C ILE A 9 -2.55 -2.38 5.95
N ASP A 10 -2.69 -2.91 7.16
CA ASP A 10 -2.82 -4.35 7.40
C ASP A 10 -3.36 -4.50 8.82
N ASP A 11 -4.26 -5.45 9.05
CA ASP A 11 -4.83 -5.66 10.38
C ASP A 11 -3.84 -6.31 11.35
N SER A 12 -2.71 -6.82 10.86
CA SER A 12 -1.65 -7.39 11.69
C SER A 12 -0.54 -6.39 11.93
N SER A 13 -0.33 -6.00 13.18
CA SER A 13 0.76 -5.08 13.53
C SER A 13 2.13 -5.69 13.22
N VAL A 14 2.26 -7.00 13.39
CA VAL A 14 3.50 -7.70 13.05
C VAL A 14 3.77 -7.59 11.56
N MET A 15 2.73 -7.79 10.75
CA MET A 15 2.88 -7.71 9.30
C MET A 15 3.25 -6.31 8.85
N ARG A 16 2.68 -5.28 9.49
CA ARG A 16 3.05 -3.90 9.15
C ARG A 16 4.54 -3.65 9.39
N LYS A 17 5.11 -4.20 10.45
CA LYS A 17 6.55 -4.08 10.73
C LYS A 17 7.40 -4.84 9.70
N ILE A 18 6.93 -5.99 9.26
CA ILE A 18 7.62 -6.77 8.23
C ILE A 18 7.65 -5.99 6.91
N VAL A 19 6.53 -5.39 6.54
CA VAL A 19 6.46 -4.58 5.32
C VAL A 19 7.41 -3.38 5.40
N GLU A 20 7.41 -2.68 6.53
CA GLU A 20 8.32 -1.54 6.72
C GLU A 20 9.77 -1.97 6.57
N ARG A 21 10.14 -3.08 7.21
CA ARG A 21 11.52 -3.60 7.11
C ARG A 21 11.88 -3.94 5.67
N SER A 22 10.93 -4.55 4.95
CA SER A 22 11.17 -4.93 3.55
C SER A 22 11.37 -3.72 2.66
N LEU A 23 10.64 -2.64 2.91
CA LEU A 23 10.83 -1.39 2.17
C LEU A 23 12.24 -0.83 2.39
N ARG A 24 12.70 -0.85 3.64
CA ARG A 24 14.05 -0.36 3.96
C ARG A 24 15.12 -1.24 3.34
N GLN A 25 14.94 -2.56 3.38
CA GLN A 25 15.87 -3.51 2.76
C GLN A 25 15.89 -3.38 1.24
N ALA A 26 14.79 -2.96 0.66
CA ALA A 26 14.71 -2.72 -0.78
C ALA A 26 15.40 -1.42 -1.22
N GLY A 27 15.92 -0.66 -0.25
CA GLY A 27 16.63 0.58 -0.55
C GLY A 27 15.76 1.82 -0.63
N ILE A 28 14.51 1.72 -0.18
CA ILE A 28 13.60 2.86 -0.18
C ILE A 28 13.88 3.73 1.05
N ASP A 29 14.18 5.00 0.81
CA ASP A 29 14.48 5.95 1.87
C ASP A 29 13.18 6.52 2.43
N LEU A 30 12.78 6.05 3.60
CA LEU A 30 11.51 6.41 4.22
C LEU A 30 11.66 7.66 5.08
N ALA A 31 10.89 8.69 4.75
CA ALA A 31 10.81 9.91 5.56
C ALA A 31 9.84 9.73 6.72
N GLU A 32 8.76 9.00 6.46
CA GLU A 32 7.69 8.81 7.43
C GLU A 32 7.00 7.49 7.14
N VAL A 33 6.65 6.76 8.19
CA VAL A 33 5.85 5.54 8.07
C VAL A 33 4.64 5.69 8.98
N ARG A 34 3.45 5.65 8.39
CA ARG A 34 2.19 5.61 9.14
C ARG A 34 1.57 4.25 8.96
N GLU A 35 0.77 3.83 9.93
CA GLU A 35 0.14 2.52 9.93
C GLU A 35 -1.35 2.66 10.13
N ALA A 36 -2.11 1.76 9.52
CA ALA A 36 -3.56 1.66 9.71
C ALA A 36 -3.94 0.19 9.78
N GLY A 37 -4.91 -0.14 10.63
CA GLY A 37 -5.36 -1.51 10.83
C GLY A 37 -6.49 -1.93 9.91
N ASN A 38 -7.07 -1.02 9.17
CA ASN A 38 -8.14 -1.30 8.22
C ASN A 38 -8.31 -0.11 7.27
N GLY A 39 -9.20 -0.29 6.28
CA GLY A 39 -9.42 0.73 5.27
C GLY A 39 -10.00 2.03 5.81
N ALA A 40 -10.85 1.95 6.82
CA ALA A 40 -11.47 3.16 7.39
C ALA A 40 -10.44 4.03 8.08
N GLU A 41 -9.55 3.42 8.87
CA GLU A 41 -8.44 4.15 9.51
C GLU A 41 -7.52 4.77 8.47
N ALA A 42 -7.26 4.02 7.39
CA ALA A 42 -6.39 4.50 6.31
C ALA A 42 -6.98 5.72 5.62
N LEU A 43 -8.28 5.71 5.34
CA LEU A 43 -8.94 6.86 4.72
C LEU A 43 -8.85 8.09 5.62
N ALA A 44 -9.08 7.92 6.93
CA ALA A 44 -8.96 9.02 7.87
C ALA A 44 -7.54 9.58 7.90
N ALA A 45 -6.54 8.71 7.88
CA ALA A 45 -5.14 9.13 7.85
C ALA A 45 -4.82 9.94 6.60
N LEU A 46 -5.35 9.54 5.46
CA LEU A 46 -5.10 10.23 4.18
C LEU A 46 -5.86 11.54 4.07
N GLN A 47 -7.01 11.65 4.72
CA GLN A 47 -7.73 12.92 4.78
C GLN A 47 -6.95 13.96 5.60
N ALA A 48 -6.21 13.51 6.60
CA ALA A 48 -5.41 14.39 7.43
C ALA A 48 -4.10 14.80 6.75
N SER A 49 -3.47 13.89 6.01
CA SER A 49 -2.17 14.15 5.38
C SER A 49 -1.93 13.15 4.26
N THR A 50 -1.38 13.60 3.15
CA THR A 50 -1.11 12.73 2.02
C THR A 50 0.06 11.77 2.30
N ALA A 51 0.27 10.83 1.37
CA ALA A 51 1.39 9.90 1.37
C ALA A 51 1.98 9.85 -0.03
N ASP A 52 3.16 9.27 -0.16
CA ASP A 52 3.81 9.08 -1.46
C ASP A 52 3.66 7.64 -1.96
N LEU A 53 3.32 6.73 -1.06
CA LEU A 53 3.19 5.31 -1.35
C LEU A 53 2.23 4.69 -0.35
N ILE A 54 1.32 3.86 -0.85
CA ILE A 54 0.37 3.13 -0.01
C ILE A 54 0.55 1.64 -0.25
N LEU A 55 0.69 0.86 0.83
CA LEU A 55 0.76 -0.59 0.77
C LEU A 55 -0.41 -1.13 1.58
N CYS A 56 -1.25 -1.96 0.95
CA CYS A 56 -2.54 -2.34 1.53
C CYS A 56 -2.83 -3.82 1.35
N ASP A 57 -3.20 -4.48 2.45
CA ASP A 57 -3.74 -5.84 2.40
C ASP A 57 -5.16 -5.81 1.83
N ILE A 58 -5.61 -6.92 1.28
CA ILE A 58 -6.98 -7.06 0.79
C ILE A 58 -7.92 -7.46 1.92
N ASN A 59 -7.56 -8.47 2.71
CA ASN A 59 -8.44 -9.02 3.76
C ASN A 59 -8.22 -8.33 5.09
N MET A 60 -9.16 -7.46 5.45
CA MET A 60 -9.12 -6.72 6.72
C MET A 60 -10.54 -6.56 7.26
N PRO A 61 -10.69 -6.46 8.61
CA PRO A 61 -12.01 -6.20 9.18
C PRO A 61 -12.45 -4.76 8.92
N VAL A 62 -13.69 -4.46 9.17
CA VAL A 62 -14.33 -3.14 9.06
C VAL A 62 -14.42 -2.68 7.60
N MET A 63 -13.28 -2.51 6.92
CA MET A 63 -13.23 -2.15 5.51
C MET A 63 -12.04 -2.84 4.90
N ASP A 64 -12.27 -3.72 3.92
CA ASP A 64 -11.20 -4.45 3.25
C ASP A 64 -10.48 -3.58 2.22
N GLY A 65 -9.43 -4.14 1.62
CA GLY A 65 -8.58 -3.39 0.69
C GLY A 65 -9.27 -3.00 -0.60
N ILE A 66 -10.22 -3.81 -1.08
CA ILE A 66 -10.95 -3.51 -2.31
C ILE A 66 -11.87 -2.31 -2.08
N GLU A 67 -12.62 -2.32 -0.99
CA GLU A 67 -13.50 -1.20 -0.65
C GLU A 67 -12.69 0.07 -0.35
N PHE A 68 -11.55 -0.09 0.30
CA PHE A 68 -10.63 1.03 0.52
C PHE A 68 -10.23 1.67 -0.81
N LEU A 69 -9.85 0.86 -1.80
CA LEU A 69 -9.48 1.37 -3.12
C LEU A 69 -10.61 2.15 -3.77
N ARG A 70 -11.85 1.64 -3.67
CA ARG A 70 -13.00 2.33 -4.22
C ARG A 70 -13.20 3.70 -3.61
N GLN A 71 -13.13 3.78 -2.29
CA GLN A 71 -13.36 5.04 -1.58
C GLN A 71 -12.19 5.99 -1.72
N LEU A 72 -10.99 5.45 -1.93
CA LEU A 72 -9.79 6.24 -2.12
C LEU A 72 -9.91 7.19 -3.32
N GLN A 73 -10.65 6.79 -4.34
CA GLN A 73 -10.81 7.59 -5.55
C GLN A 73 -11.45 8.95 -5.25
N ALA A 74 -12.17 9.07 -4.15
CA ALA A 74 -12.83 10.30 -3.75
C ALA A 74 -12.00 11.15 -2.78
N VAL A 75 -10.79 10.71 -2.42
CA VAL A 75 -9.94 11.43 -1.47
C VAL A 75 -8.94 12.30 -2.24
N PRO A 76 -9.09 13.65 -2.20
CA PRO A 76 -8.20 14.53 -2.98
C PRO A 76 -6.71 14.37 -2.62
N ASN A 77 -6.40 14.17 -1.33
CA ASN A 77 -5.02 14.02 -0.87
C ASN A 77 -4.34 12.76 -1.38
N ALA A 78 -5.11 11.80 -1.90
CA ALA A 78 -4.57 10.54 -2.39
C ALA A 78 -4.50 10.47 -3.91
N LYS A 79 -4.88 11.54 -4.60
CA LYS A 79 -4.89 11.54 -6.05
C LYS A 79 -3.48 11.37 -6.59
N GLY A 80 -3.30 10.35 -7.43
CA GLY A 80 -2.00 10.06 -8.03
C GLY A 80 -1.05 9.27 -7.14
N VAL A 81 -1.42 8.99 -5.89
CA VAL A 81 -0.56 8.20 -5.01
C VAL A 81 -0.64 6.72 -5.41
N PRO A 82 0.50 6.07 -5.68
CA PRO A 82 0.47 4.66 -6.06
C PRO A 82 0.09 3.77 -4.87
N VAL A 83 -0.77 2.78 -5.15
CA VAL A 83 -1.20 1.78 -4.17
C VAL A 83 -0.70 0.42 -4.63
N VAL A 84 0.02 -0.26 -3.74
CA VAL A 84 0.49 -1.63 -3.97
C VAL A 84 -0.26 -2.55 -3.00
N MET A 85 -0.94 -3.56 -3.53
CA MET A 85 -1.62 -4.54 -2.69
C MET A 85 -0.62 -5.59 -2.22
N ILE A 86 -0.68 -5.94 -0.94
CA ILE A 86 0.17 -6.99 -0.37
C ILE A 86 -0.75 -7.98 0.33
N THR A 87 -0.86 -9.20 -0.18
CA THR A 87 -1.88 -10.11 0.31
C THR A 87 -1.45 -11.57 0.22
N THR A 88 -2.02 -12.40 1.12
CA THR A 88 -1.94 -13.85 1.01
C THR A 88 -3.00 -14.38 0.05
N GLU A 89 -3.99 -13.55 -0.27
CA GLU A 89 -5.09 -13.92 -1.14
C GLU A 89 -4.57 -14.25 -2.53
N GLY A 90 -4.76 -15.48 -2.97
CA GLY A 90 -4.30 -15.93 -4.26
C GLY A 90 -5.37 -15.88 -5.35
N SER A 91 -6.53 -15.31 -5.05
CA SER A 91 -7.62 -15.24 -6.01
C SER A 91 -7.30 -14.23 -7.11
N GLU A 92 -7.23 -14.70 -8.34
CA GLU A 92 -7.01 -13.83 -9.49
C GLU A 92 -8.12 -12.79 -9.60
N SER A 93 -9.34 -13.14 -9.22
CA SER A 93 -10.46 -12.20 -9.33
C SER A 93 -10.26 -10.97 -8.43
N HIS A 94 -9.75 -11.16 -7.22
CA HIS A 94 -9.45 -10.05 -6.33
C HIS A 94 -8.31 -9.18 -6.85
N VAL A 95 -7.27 -9.81 -7.41
CA VAL A 95 -6.13 -9.08 -7.99
C VAL A 95 -6.59 -8.26 -9.19
N VAL A 96 -7.34 -8.87 -10.10
CA VAL A 96 -7.86 -8.17 -11.28
C VAL A 96 -8.76 -7.02 -10.85
N GLN A 97 -9.62 -7.26 -9.87
CA GLN A 97 -10.53 -6.24 -9.36
C GLN A 97 -9.73 -5.05 -8.78
N ALA A 98 -8.71 -5.31 -7.97
CA ALA A 98 -7.89 -4.28 -7.39
C ALA A 98 -7.18 -3.45 -8.46
N LEU A 99 -6.59 -4.12 -9.45
CA LEU A 99 -5.88 -3.43 -10.54
C LEU A 99 -6.85 -2.59 -11.36
N SER A 100 -8.06 -3.08 -11.61
CA SER A 100 -9.04 -2.33 -12.40
C SER A 100 -9.57 -1.09 -11.66
N ILE A 101 -9.56 -1.10 -10.33
CA ILE A 101 -9.98 0.06 -9.53
C ILE A 101 -8.86 1.11 -9.45
N GLY A 102 -7.60 0.70 -9.57
CA GLY A 102 -6.52 1.64 -9.56
C GLY A 102 -5.25 1.23 -8.84
N ALA A 103 -5.21 0.03 -8.27
CA ALA A 103 -3.96 -0.48 -7.71
C ALA A 103 -2.92 -0.60 -8.81
N ARG A 104 -1.68 -0.22 -8.52
CA ARG A 104 -0.60 -0.21 -9.51
C ARG A 104 0.13 -1.53 -9.59
N ALA A 105 0.11 -2.31 -8.51
CA ALA A 105 0.80 -3.59 -8.46
C ALA A 105 0.24 -4.42 -7.31
N TYR A 106 0.59 -5.70 -7.28
CA TYR A 106 0.34 -6.51 -6.09
C TYR A 106 1.56 -7.38 -5.80
N ILE A 107 1.73 -7.70 -4.52
CA ILE A 107 2.81 -8.56 -4.04
C ILE A 107 2.17 -9.65 -3.19
N ARG A 108 2.53 -10.90 -3.46
CA ARG A 108 1.96 -12.04 -2.75
C ARG A 108 2.82 -12.38 -1.51
N LYS A 109 2.16 -12.58 -0.38
CA LYS A 109 2.82 -13.06 0.84
C LYS A 109 3.02 -14.58 0.76
N PRO A 110 4.14 -15.12 1.21
CA PRO A 110 5.33 -14.42 1.69
C PRO A 110 6.13 -13.81 0.55
N PHE A 111 6.83 -12.73 0.83
CA PHE A 111 7.58 -12.01 -0.20
C PHE A 111 9.01 -11.74 0.27
N THR A 112 9.88 -11.38 -0.68
CA THR A 112 11.25 -10.99 -0.40
C THR A 112 11.41 -9.49 -0.61
N ALA A 113 12.49 -8.92 -0.06
CA ALA A 113 12.81 -7.52 -0.31
C ALA A 113 13.06 -7.25 -1.80
N GLU A 114 13.58 -8.24 -2.53
CA GLU A 114 13.77 -8.14 -3.98
C GLU A 114 12.44 -7.92 -4.71
N GLN A 115 11.41 -8.68 -4.33
CA GLN A 115 10.08 -8.53 -4.92
C GLN A 115 9.49 -7.17 -4.63
N VAL A 116 9.67 -6.69 -3.41
CA VAL A 116 9.22 -5.36 -3.02
C VAL A 116 9.93 -4.31 -3.89
N LYS A 117 11.23 -4.44 -4.05
CA LYS A 117 12.02 -3.53 -4.87
C LYS A 117 11.52 -3.50 -6.31
N GLU A 118 11.31 -4.67 -6.92
CA GLU A 118 10.85 -4.78 -8.30
C GLU A 118 9.51 -4.10 -8.54
N HIS A 119 8.59 -4.21 -7.59
CA HIS A 119 7.24 -3.68 -7.76
C HIS A 119 7.09 -2.23 -7.30
N VAL A 120 7.90 -1.78 -6.36
CA VAL A 120 7.72 -0.48 -5.73
C VAL A 120 8.61 0.61 -6.35
N LEU A 121 9.89 0.32 -6.58
CA LEU A 121 10.81 1.35 -7.09
C LEU A 121 10.36 1.98 -8.40
N PRO A 122 9.88 1.21 -9.40
CA PRO A 122 9.42 1.84 -10.64
C PRO A 122 8.28 2.82 -10.44
N LEU A 123 7.40 2.55 -9.47
CA LEU A 123 6.27 3.43 -9.18
C LEU A 123 6.72 4.75 -8.59
N LEU A 124 7.73 4.72 -7.73
CA LEU A 124 8.27 5.93 -7.13
C LEU A 124 9.01 6.78 -8.15
N ALA A 125 9.73 6.15 -9.07
CA ALA A 125 10.42 6.86 -10.13
C ALA A 125 9.44 7.59 -11.05
N VAL A 126 8.30 6.96 -11.35
CA VAL A 126 7.28 7.56 -12.23
C VAL A 126 6.53 8.68 -11.52
N ALA A 127 6.36 8.59 -10.21
CA ALA A 127 5.61 9.57 -9.43
C ALA A 127 6.32 10.92 -9.30
N LYS A 128 7.52 11.03 -9.75
CA LYS A 128 8.28 12.29 -9.68
C LYS A 128 8.06 13.15 -10.93
#